data_2b81545855f9b2e0c995de3bbe93070e
#
_entry.id   2b81545855f9b2e0c995de3bbe93070e
#
_cell.length_a   1.000
_cell.length_b   1.000
_cell.length_c   1.000
_cell.angle_alpha   90.00
_cell.angle_beta   90.00
_cell.angle_gamma   90.00
#
_symmetry.space_group_name_H-M   'P 1'
#
loop_
_entity.id
_entity.type
_entity.pdbx_description
1 polymer ?
#
loop_
_entity_poly.entity_id
_entity_poly.type
_entity_poly.pdbx_seq_one_letter_code
_entity_poly.pdbx_strand_id
1 'polypeptide(L)'
;MTTAKKDECRIGYETDGSKLTIILDGQISTANAPTVENEVKGHLEGAESIVIDARELTYISSAGLRILLRLKKAVDDVTVSNVAPEVYDIFDVTGFTEMLNIRRAFRHLSVKGCEVIGEGANGIVYRYDEDTIIKVFRNPDSLDEIERERELARTAFVLGVPTAISYDIVQVDGGLYGSVFELLDAESYHHLLKEGKKTVDEIAQLSADLLKIVHATEPKPGALPSRKQISTQRMLKIKEAGIMPDDEFERLNRMVDAIPDETHMLHGDFHIKNVMIQNGESLLIDMDTLCVGNTVYELAGMYLPYIGFAKIDPEDTIKFFGLQPDVTEDLYNRIMAYYFADRPEELENAKKKAIVLACARMMYYCAVMKHVNENNRDAIIAMCRENFSKLLPELSELAI
;
A
#
# COMPACT_ATOMS: atom_id res chain seq x y z
N MET A 1 -22.77 45.54 3.95
CA MET A 1 -22.84 44.16 3.50
C MET A 1 -22.61 44.15 1.99
N THR A 2 -21.37 43.97 1.55
CA THR A 2 -21.00 43.96 0.14
C THR A 2 -21.23 42.54 -0.37
N THR A 3 -22.21 42.38 -1.25
CA THR A 3 -22.43 41.15 -2.01
C THR A 3 -21.17 40.86 -2.83
N ALA A 4 -20.37 39.86 -2.41
CA ALA A 4 -19.27 39.38 -3.18
C ALA A 4 -19.79 38.92 -4.55
N LYS A 5 -19.17 39.41 -5.63
CA LYS A 5 -19.35 38.91 -7.00
C LYS A 5 -18.93 37.44 -7.06
N LYS A 6 -19.91 36.56 -7.01
CA LYS A 6 -19.75 35.11 -6.89
C LYS A 6 -19.39 34.41 -8.23
N ASP A 7 -19.26 35.15 -9.34
CA ASP A 7 -19.16 34.60 -10.70
C ASP A 7 -17.96 35.15 -11.52
N GLU A 8 -16.89 35.59 -10.87
CA GLU A 8 -15.69 36.05 -11.59
C GLU A 8 -14.56 35.03 -11.44
N CYS A 9 -13.84 34.75 -12.53
CA CYS A 9 -12.54 34.11 -12.55
C CYS A 9 -11.50 35.14 -12.97
N ARG A 10 -10.52 35.40 -12.14
CA ARG A 10 -9.34 36.20 -12.47
C ARG A 10 -8.26 35.29 -13.03
N ILE A 11 -7.56 35.75 -14.05
CA ILE A 11 -6.55 34.96 -14.72
C ILE A 11 -5.23 35.73 -14.65
N GLY A 12 -4.21 35.08 -14.10
CA GLY A 12 -2.82 35.54 -14.13
C GLY A 12 -2.00 34.71 -15.11
N TYR A 13 -0.93 35.30 -15.62
CA TYR A 13 -0.04 34.63 -16.56
C TYR A 13 1.44 34.83 -16.16
N GLU A 14 2.21 33.73 -16.21
CA GLU A 14 3.66 33.78 -16.09
C GLU A 14 4.26 32.96 -17.24
N THR A 15 5.37 33.44 -17.83
CA THR A 15 6.03 32.74 -18.94
C THR A 15 7.51 32.55 -18.59
N ASP A 16 7.98 31.30 -18.74
CA ASP A 16 9.38 30.95 -18.60
C ASP A 16 9.80 30.10 -19.83
N GLY A 17 10.51 30.76 -20.77
CA GLY A 17 10.82 30.17 -22.07
C GLY A 17 9.56 29.82 -22.85
N SER A 18 9.39 28.53 -23.22
CA SER A 18 8.19 28.01 -23.88
C SER A 18 7.13 27.45 -22.91
N LYS A 19 7.32 27.62 -21.60
CA LYS A 19 6.38 27.20 -20.57
C LYS A 19 5.46 28.34 -20.17
N LEU A 20 4.14 28.17 -20.35
CA LEU A 20 3.12 29.11 -19.91
C LEU A 20 2.48 28.61 -18.60
N THR A 21 2.50 29.44 -17.56
CA THR A 21 1.73 29.20 -16.33
C THR A 21 0.50 30.10 -16.34
N ILE A 22 -0.68 29.49 -16.17
CA ILE A 22 -2.00 30.16 -16.09
C ILE A 22 -2.48 30.03 -14.66
N ILE A 23 -2.67 31.14 -13.96
CA ILE A 23 -3.13 31.14 -12.56
C ILE A 23 -4.63 31.46 -12.56
N LEU A 24 -5.45 30.57 -11.99
CA LEU A 24 -6.90 30.70 -11.92
C LEU A 24 -7.34 31.04 -10.49
N ASP A 25 -8.01 32.19 -10.32
CA ASP A 25 -8.56 32.64 -9.03
C ASP A 25 -10.08 32.87 -9.16
N GLY A 26 -10.87 32.15 -8.38
CA GLY A 26 -12.32 32.20 -8.34
C GLY A 26 -13.01 30.97 -8.94
N GLN A 27 -13.99 31.16 -9.82
CA GLN A 27 -14.73 30.04 -10.39
C GLN A 27 -14.95 30.17 -11.90
N ILE A 28 -14.93 29.03 -12.60
CA ILE A 28 -15.26 28.97 -14.03
C ILE A 28 -16.68 28.42 -14.18
N SER A 29 -17.64 29.33 -14.24
CA SER A 29 -19.07 29.04 -14.47
C SER A 29 -19.37 28.92 -15.96
N THR A 30 -20.55 28.43 -16.30
CA THR A 30 -21.01 28.40 -17.69
C THR A 30 -21.13 29.82 -18.29
N ALA A 31 -21.41 30.83 -17.46
CA ALA A 31 -21.61 32.20 -17.90
C ALA A 31 -20.30 32.91 -18.28
N ASN A 32 -19.21 32.68 -17.49
CA ASN A 32 -17.92 33.34 -17.74
C ASN A 32 -16.94 32.51 -18.57
N ALA A 33 -17.20 31.20 -18.76
CA ALA A 33 -16.33 30.32 -19.52
C ALA A 33 -15.92 30.84 -20.93
N PRO A 34 -16.82 31.46 -21.73
CA PRO A 34 -16.41 32.02 -23.03
C PRO A 34 -15.39 33.15 -22.90
N THR A 35 -15.51 34.00 -21.86
CA THR A 35 -14.55 35.09 -21.60
C THR A 35 -13.19 34.51 -21.18
N VAL A 36 -13.18 33.58 -20.24
CA VAL A 36 -11.97 32.86 -19.80
C VAL A 36 -11.28 32.19 -20.98
N GLU A 37 -12.03 31.51 -21.85
CA GLU A 37 -11.47 30.83 -23.03
C GLU A 37 -10.79 31.81 -24.00
N ASN A 38 -11.45 32.92 -24.32
CA ASN A 38 -10.90 33.93 -25.26
C ASN A 38 -9.65 34.57 -24.69
N GLU A 39 -9.61 34.86 -23.40
CA GLU A 39 -8.47 35.45 -22.72
C GLU A 39 -7.27 34.49 -22.73
N VAL A 40 -7.46 33.24 -22.36
CA VAL A 40 -6.42 32.21 -22.35
C VAL A 40 -5.88 31.97 -23.75
N LYS A 41 -6.74 31.90 -24.77
CA LYS A 41 -6.29 31.71 -26.16
C LYS A 41 -5.34 32.79 -26.65
N GLY A 42 -5.51 34.01 -26.19
CA GLY A 42 -4.63 35.12 -26.53
C GLY A 42 -3.19 34.98 -26.03
N HIS A 43 -2.92 34.05 -25.12
CA HIS A 43 -1.61 33.87 -24.49
C HIS A 43 -0.91 32.55 -24.89
N LEU A 44 -1.48 31.75 -25.80
CA LEU A 44 -0.95 30.43 -26.16
C LEU A 44 0.19 30.47 -27.17
N GLU A 45 0.44 31.62 -27.82
CA GLU A 45 1.44 31.72 -28.88
C GLU A 45 2.85 31.41 -28.34
N GLY A 46 3.51 30.42 -28.93
CA GLY A 46 4.86 29.99 -28.53
C GLY A 46 4.92 29.08 -27.30
N ALA A 47 3.78 28.69 -26.68
CA ALA A 47 3.77 27.78 -25.57
C ALA A 47 3.89 26.30 -26.02
N GLU A 48 4.92 25.60 -25.55
CA GLU A 48 5.11 24.15 -25.75
C GLU A 48 4.60 23.33 -24.55
N SER A 49 4.51 23.94 -23.36
CA SER A 49 3.92 23.36 -22.17
C SER A 49 3.07 24.37 -21.41
N ILE A 50 1.98 23.90 -20.79
CA ILE A 50 1.05 24.72 -20.01
C ILE A 50 0.93 24.12 -18.61
N VAL A 51 1.14 24.95 -17.59
CA VAL A 51 0.79 24.65 -16.21
C VAL A 51 -0.36 25.55 -15.78
N ILE A 52 -1.46 24.95 -15.34
CA ILE A 52 -2.60 25.68 -14.79
C ILE A 52 -2.52 25.59 -13.28
N ASP A 53 -2.19 26.68 -12.60
CA ASP A 53 -2.26 26.77 -11.13
C ASP A 53 -3.71 27.03 -10.71
N ALA A 54 -4.33 26.00 -10.12
CA ALA A 54 -5.71 26.00 -9.70
C ALA A 54 -5.87 26.17 -8.17
N ARG A 55 -4.85 26.71 -7.48
CA ARG A 55 -4.86 26.85 -6.01
C ARG A 55 -6.05 27.63 -5.50
N GLU A 56 -6.40 28.72 -6.16
CA GLU A 56 -7.51 29.60 -5.81
C GLU A 56 -8.77 29.31 -6.65
N LEU A 57 -8.77 28.24 -7.46
CA LEU A 57 -9.95 27.79 -8.21
C LEU A 57 -10.91 27.08 -7.26
N THR A 58 -12.11 27.61 -7.07
CA THR A 58 -13.12 27.09 -6.14
C THR A 58 -14.23 26.27 -6.81
N TYR A 59 -14.39 26.40 -8.14
CA TYR A 59 -15.38 25.63 -8.91
C TYR A 59 -15.05 25.67 -10.40
N ILE A 60 -15.35 24.57 -11.09
CA ILE A 60 -15.28 24.48 -12.55
C ILE A 60 -16.54 23.80 -13.12
N SER A 61 -17.21 24.47 -14.06
CA SER A 61 -18.35 23.93 -14.76
C SER A 61 -17.94 23.04 -15.95
N SER A 62 -18.90 22.31 -16.53
CA SER A 62 -18.65 21.54 -17.76
C SER A 62 -18.19 22.41 -18.95
N ALA A 63 -18.54 23.71 -18.97
CA ALA A 63 -18.00 24.65 -19.96
C ALA A 63 -16.53 24.94 -19.68
N GLY A 64 -16.13 25.11 -18.41
CA GLY A 64 -14.73 25.24 -17.98
C GLY A 64 -13.90 24.00 -18.31
N LEU A 65 -14.44 22.79 -18.04
CA LEU A 65 -13.77 21.54 -18.41
C LEU A 65 -13.46 21.45 -19.92
N ARG A 66 -14.36 21.94 -20.78
CA ARG A 66 -14.11 21.98 -22.23
C ARG A 66 -12.98 22.92 -22.61
N ILE A 67 -12.69 23.98 -21.84
CA ILE A 67 -11.54 24.85 -22.06
C ILE A 67 -10.27 24.01 -21.90
N LEU A 68 -10.16 23.24 -20.82
CA LEU A 68 -8.99 22.40 -20.56
C LEU A 68 -8.76 21.38 -21.67
N LEU A 69 -9.82 20.75 -22.20
CA LEU A 69 -9.72 19.84 -23.35
C LEU A 69 -9.20 20.55 -24.62
N ARG A 70 -9.60 21.80 -24.82
CA ARG A 70 -9.10 22.58 -25.98
C ARG A 70 -7.65 22.98 -25.79
N LEU A 71 -7.23 23.30 -24.57
CA LEU A 71 -5.82 23.55 -24.26
C LEU A 71 -4.98 22.31 -24.53
N LYS A 72 -5.43 21.13 -24.05
CA LYS A 72 -4.78 19.83 -24.30
C LYS A 72 -4.66 19.49 -25.78
N LYS A 73 -5.65 19.92 -26.60
CA LYS A 73 -5.59 19.76 -28.06
C LYS A 73 -4.64 20.75 -28.74
N ALA A 74 -4.43 21.90 -28.16
CA ALA A 74 -3.54 22.93 -28.69
C ALA A 74 -2.08 22.71 -28.27
N VAL A 75 -1.85 22.19 -27.07
CA VAL A 75 -0.55 21.89 -26.48
C VAL A 75 -0.60 20.53 -25.84
N ASP A 76 0.34 19.65 -26.21
CA ASP A 76 0.33 18.25 -25.69
C ASP A 76 0.67 18.16 -24.20
N ASP A 77 1.55 19.03 -23.71
CA ASP A 77 1.94 19.05 -22.30
C ASP A 77 1.10 20.06 -21.52
N VAL A 78 0.01 19.57 -20.92
CA VAL A 78 -0.87 20.37 -20.04
C VAL A 78 -0.98 19.69 -18.67
N THR A 79 -0.58 20.42 -17.63
CA THR A 79 -0.71 20.01 -16.23
C THR A 79 -1.60 20.99 -15.48
N VAL A 80 -2.56 20.50 -14.69
CA VAL A 80 -3.32 21.28 -13.74
C VAL A 80 -2.77 21.01 -12.34
N SER A 81 -2.25 22.02 -11.67
CA SER A 81 -1.57 21.89 -10.38
C SER A 81 -2.32 22.60 -9.26
N ASN A 82 -2.03 22.22 -8.02
CA ASN A 82 -2.58 22.81 -6.80
C ASN A 82 -4.12 22.78 -6.73
N VAL A 83 -4.75 21.73 -7.25
CA VAL A 83 -6.19 21.63 -7.32
C VAL A 83 -6.77 21.35 -5.93
N ALA A 84 -7.66 22.22 -5.45
CA ALA A 84 -8.37 22.03 -4.19
C ALA A 84 -9.17 20.70 -4.22
N PRO A 85 -9.33 20.00 -3.07
CA PRO A 85 -9.99 18.70 -3.02
C PRO A 85 -11.38 18.68 -3.68
N GLU A 86 -12.20 19.70 -3.44
CA GLU A 86 -13.57 19.82 -3.97
C GLU A 86 -13.60 19.98 -5.49
N VAL A 87 -12.57 20.61 -6.05
CA VAL A 87 -12.43 20.78 -7.51
C VAL A 87 -11.80 19.54 -8.12
N TYR A 88 -10.89 18.87 -7.40
CA TYR A 88 -10.31 17.60 -7.81
C TYR A 88 -11.38 16.52 -7.96
N ASP A 89 -12.33 16.44 -7.02
CA ASP A 89 -13.46 15.50 -7.10
C ASP A 89 -14.29 15.71 -8.39
N ILE A 90 -14.45 16.97 -8.86
CA ILE A 90 -15.11 17.25 -10.14
C ILE A 90 -14.31 16.66 -11.30
N PHE A 91 -12.99 16.80 -11.30
CA PHE A 91 -12.14 16.23 -12.35
C PHE A 91 -12.20 14.71 -12.36
N ASP A 92 -12.19 14.09 -11.18
CA ASP A 92 -12.20 12.65 -11.00
C ASP A 92 -13.50 12.02 -11.48
N VAL A 93 -14.64 12.49 -10.98
CA VAL A 93 -15.99 12.01 -11.37
C VAL A 93 -16.27 12.21 -12.86
N THR A 94 -15.65 13.23 -13.49
CA THR A 94 -15.80 13.50 -14.92
C THR A 94 -14.77 12.80 -15.82
N GLY A 95 -13.84 12.02 -15.25
CA GLY A 95 -12.81 11.27 -15.96
C GLY A 95 -11.65 12.14 -16.49
N PHE A 96 -11.54 13.38 -16.04
CA PHE A 96 -10.47 14.29 -16.48
C PHE A 96 -9.11 13.91 -15.90
N THR A 97 -9.07 13.25 -14.75
CA THR A 97 -7.83 12.73 -14.12
C THR A 97 -7.15 11.66 -14.99
N GLU A 98 -7.91 10.94 -15.82
CA GLU A 98 -7.37 9.97 -16.78
C GLU A 98 -6.83 10.63 -18.07
N MET A 99 -7.28 11.86 -18.36
CA MET A 99 -7.01 12.55 -19.63
C MET A 99 -5.93 13.63 -19.51
N LEU A 100 -5.77 14.22 -18.34
CA LEU A 100 -4.87 15.33 -18.04
C LEU A 100 -4.05 14.98 -16.79
N ASN A 101 -2.82 15.52 -16.73
CA ASN A 101 -2.02 15.47 -15.52
C ASN A 101 -2.58 16.48 -14.50
N ILE A 102 -3.40 15.99 -13.56
CA ILE A 102 -4.06 16.81 -12.54
C ILE A 102 -3.45 16.50 -11.18
N ARG A 103 -2.85 17.51 -10.53
CA ARG A 103 -2.18 17.40 -9.25
C ARG A 103 -3.00 18.08 -8.17
N ARG A 104 -3.43 17.31 -7.19
CA ARG A 104 -4.17 17.77 -6.02
C ARG A 104 -3.32 18.70 -5.15
N ALA A 105 -3.92 19.71 -4.54
CA ALA A 105 -3.30 20.47 -3.47
C ALA A 105 -3.32 19.67 -2.18
N PHE A 106 -2.22 19.70 -1.44
CA PHE A 106 -2.10 19.09 -0.12
C PHE A 106 -1.94 20.17 0.94
N ARG A 107 -2.61 19.99 2.08
CA ARG A 107 -2.33 20.82 3.26
C ARG A 107 -0.87 20.62 3.67
N HIS A 108 -0.20 21.70 4.00
CA HIS A 108 1.13 21.62 4.58
C HIS A 108 1.04 21.58 6.10
N LEU A 109 1.60 20.55 6.72
CA LEU A 109 1.71 20.40 8.17
C LEU A 109 3.17 20.26 8.57
N SER A 110 3.56 20.82 9.71
CA SER A 110 4.90 20.64 10.26
C SER A 110 4.86 19.61 11.38
N VAL A 111 5.72 18.60 11.28
CA VAL A 111 5.93 17.59 12.34
C VAL A 111 7.13 17.92 13.24
N LYS A 112 7.69 19.12 13.07
CA LYS A 112 8.85 19.55 13.87
C LYS A 112 8.49 19.72 15.34
N GLY A 113 9.14 18.93 16.19
CA GLY A 113 8.89 18.92 17.63
C GLY A 113 7.77 17.98 18.07
N CYS A 114 7.11 17.28 17.13
CA CYS A 114 6.15 16.24 17.44
C CYS A 114 6.84 14.99 18.02
N GLU A 115 6.16 14.31 18.92
CA GLU A 115 6.61 13.05 19.51
C GLU A 115 6.61 11.94 18.43
N VAL A 116 7.71 11.18 18.32
CA VAL A 116 7.76 9.96 17.49
C VAL A 116 7.17 8.82 18.31
N ILE A 117 6.07 8.24 17.81
CA ILE A 117 5.37 7.12 18.46
C ILE A 117 5.57 5.79 17.73
N GLY A 118 6.13 5.83 16.52
CA GLY A 118 6.44 4.63 15.75
C GLY A 118 7.44 4.90 14.64
N GLU A 119 8.23 3.88 14.30
CA GLU A 119 9.19 3.94 13.20
C GLU A 119 9.20 2.59 12.48
N GLY A 120 9.05 2.65 11.15
CA GLY A 120 9.06 1.50 10.26
C GLY A 120 9.98 1.70 9.06
N ALA A 121 10.05 0.69 8.19
CA ALA A 121 10.88 0.74 6.98
C ALA A 121 10.48 1.90 6.05
N ASN A 122 9.18 2.13 5.87
CA ASN A 122 8.64 3.09 4.90
C ASN A 122 8.47 4.50 5.48
N GLY A 123 8.43 4.67 6.80
CA GLY A 123 8.13 5.97 7.39
C GLY A 123 8.27 6.04 8.91
N ILE A 124 7.94 7.23 9.41
CA ILE A 124 7.94 7.58 10.83
C ILE A 124 6.54 8.07 11.20
N VAL A 125 6.00 7.60 12.33
CA VAL A 125 4.70 8.00 12.85
C VAL A 125 4.90 9.02 13.96
N TYR A 126 4.30 10.18 13.79
CA TYR A 126 4.33 11.29 14.73
C TYR A 126 2.96 11.47 15.38
N ARG A 127 2.93 11.72 16.69
CA ARG A 127 1.75 12.28 17.36
C ARG A 127 1.66 13.75 17.01
N TYR A 128 0.67 14.14 16.23
CA TYR A 128 0.50 15.52 15.76
C TYR A 128 -0.22 16.38 16.81
N ASP A 129 -1.32 15.85 17.35
CA ASP A 129 -2.10 16.46 18.44
C ASP A 129 -2.73 15.39 19.35
N GLU A 130 -3.76 15.77 20.13
CA GLU A 130 -4.42 14.86 21.07
C GLU A 130 -5.14 13.70 20.41
N ASP A 131 -5.67 13.92 19.19
CA ASP A 131 -6.51 12.97 18.45
C ASP A 131 -5.94 12.53 17.11
N THR A 132 -4.74 13.02 16.73
CA THR A 132 -4.22 12.87 15.36
C THR A 132 -2.79 12.35 15.34
N ILE A 133 -2.53 11.41 14.45
CA ILE A 133 -1.18 10.98 14.08
C ILE A 133 -0.91 11.21 12.59
N ILE A 134 0.36 11.39 12.25
CA ILE A 134 0.84 11.50 10.87
C ILE A 134 1.92 10.46 10.61
N LYS A 135 1.67 9.51 9.70
CA LYS A 135 2.68 8.60 9.15
C LYS A 135 3.38 9.32 8.00
N VAL A 136 4.60 9.82 8.25
CA VAL A 136 5.43 10.52 7.25
C VAL A 136 6.29 9.53 6.52
N PHE A 137 6.21 9.52 5.20
CA PHE A 137 6.98 8.62 4.35
C PHE A 137 8.38 9.19 4.08
N ARG A 138 9.39 8.30 4.04
CA ARG A 138 10.81 8.70 3.88
C ARG A 138 11.15 9.11 2.44
N ASN A 139 10.42 8.56 1.46
CA ASN A 139 10.62 8.84 0.05
C ASN A 139 9.76 10.04 -0.38
N PRO A 140 10.32 11.13 -0.94
CA PRO A 140 9.53 12.26 -1.44
C PRO A 140 8.63 11.89 -2.63
N ASP A 141 8.93 10.80 -3.33
CA ASP A 141 8.14 10.30 -4.47
C ASP A 141 7.08 9.26 -4.06
N SER A 142 6.72 9.18 -2.77
CA SER A 142 5.80 8.16 -2.23
C SER A 142 4.32 8.47 -2.42
N LEU A 143 3.95 9.55 -3.08
CA LEU A 143 2.54 9.97 -3.16
C LEU A 143 1.63 8.90 -3.75
N ASP A 144 2.03 8.29 -4.87
CA ASP A 144 1.24 7.23 -5.52
C ASP A 144 1.10 5.99 -4.61
N GLU A 145 2.14 5.67 -3.82
CA GLU A 145 2.11 4.58 -2.84
C GLU A 145 1.13 4.89 -1.70
N ILE A 146 1.12 6.13 -1.22
CA ILE A 146 0.24 6.61 -0.15
C ILE A 146 -1.22 6.59 -0.61
N GLU A 147 -1.51 7.11 -1.79
CA GLU A 147 -2.86 7.12 -2.37
C GLU A 147 -3.37 5.69 -2.56
N ARG A 148 -2.51 4.80 -3.05
CA ARG A 148 -2.82 3.39 -3.20
C ARG A 148 -3.08 2.70 -1.86
N GLU A 149 -2.22 2.87 -0.85
CA GLU A 149 -2.42 2.31 0.50
C GLU A 149 -3.78 2.76 1.08
N ARG A 150 -4.09 4.06 0.92
CA ARG A 150 -5.36 4.64 1.38
C ARG A 150 -6.58 3.99 0.70
N GLU A 151 -6.53 3.81 -0.61
CA GLU A 151 -7.63 3.19 -1.36
C GLU A 151 -7.81 1.70 -1.00
N LEU A 152 -6.71 0.98 -0.81
CA LEU A 152 -6.72 -0.41 -0.36
C LEU A 152 -7.35 -0.53 1.04
N ALA A 153 -6.94 0.32 2.00
CA ALA A 153 -7.50 0.35 3.35
C ALA A 153 -8.99 0.69 3.34
N ARG A 154 -9.39 1.67 2.52
CA ARG A 154 -10.79 2.05 2.35
C ARG A 154 -11.63 0.91 1.78
N THR A 155 -11.11 0.20 0.79
CA THR A 155 -11.77 -0.98 0.21
C THR A 155 -12.01 -2.06 1.25
N ALA A 156 -10.98 -2.39 2.07
CA ALA A 156 -11.11 -3.37 3.16
C ALA A 156 -12.16 -2.94 4.19
N PHE A 157 -12.12 -1.68 4.61
CA PHE A 157 -13.06 -1.12 5.58
C PHE A 157 -14.51 -1.20 5.11
N VAL A 158 -14.79 -0.80 3.86
CA VAL A 158 -16.13 -0.86 3.27
C VAL A 158 -16.67 -2.29 3.19
N LEU A 159 -15.78 -3.27 3.06
CA LEU A 159 -16.12 -4.70 3.06
C LEU A 159 -16.24 -5.31 4.46
N GLY A 160 -16.07 -4.51 5.52
CA GLY A 160 -16.25 -4.91 6.91
C GLY A 160 -15.00 -5.50 7.57
N VAL A 161 -13.83 -5.40 6.92
CA VAL A 161 -12.56 -5.76 7.56
C VAL A 161 -12.11 -4.62 8.48
N PRO A 162 -11.90 -4.88 9.79
CA PRO A 162 -11.50 -3.83 10.71
C PRO A 162 -10.10 -3.32 10.37
N THR A 163 -9.99 -2.06 9.97
CA THR A 163 -8.71 -1.42 9.62
C THR A 163 -8.73 0.07 9.90
N ALA A 164 -7.55 0.64 10.19
CA ALA A 164 -7.36 2.09 10.27
C ALA A 164 -7.40 2.72 8.88
N ILE A 165 -8.11 3.85 8.75
CA ILE A 165 -8.23 4.58 7.49
C ILE A 165 -7.54 5.93 7.62
N SER A 166 -6.71 6.27 6.64
CA SER A 166 -6.22 7.64 6.48
C SER A 166 -7.34 8.53 5.96
N TYR A 167 -7.66 9.60 6.71
CA TYR A 167 -8.70 10.55 6.31
C TYR A 167 -8.15 11.74 5.51
N ASP A 168 -6.82 11.97 5.52
CA ASP A 168 -6.18 13.00 4.71
C ASP A 168 -4.76 12.60 4.30
N ILE A 169 -4.28 13.19 3.21
CA ILE A 169 -2.88 13.15 2.78
C ILE A 169 -2.37 14.58 2.84
N VAL A 170 -1.21 14.78 3.46
CA VAL A 170 -0.61 16.08 3.69
C VAL A 170 0.81 16.14 3.16
N GLN A 171 1.25 17.33 2.80
CA GLN A 171 2.67 17.61 2.59
C GLN A 171 3.29 18.03 3.92
N VAL A 172 4.47 17.50 4.25
CA VAL A 172 5.19 17.87 5.47
C VAL A 172 6.50 18.56 5.14
N ASP A 173 7.18 19.04 6.20
CA ASP A 173 8.48 19.69 6.07
C ASP A 173 9.47 18.89 5.20
N GLY A 174 10.22 19.60 4.35
CA GLY A 174 11.18 18.95 3.45
C GLY A 174 10.60 18.37 2.16
N GLY A 175 9.32 18.64 1.87
CA GLY A 175 8.64 18.17 0.66
C GLY A 175 8.22 16.71 0.70
N LEU A 176 8.23 16.08 1.89
CA LEU A 176 7.72 14.74 2.10
C LEU A 176 6.20 14.73 2.18
N TYR A 177 5.61 13.54 2.03
CA TYR A 177 4.17 13.33 2.21
C TYR A 177 3.89 12.51 3.46
N GLY A 178 2.69 12.70 4.02
CA GLY A 178 2.21 11.96 5.17
C GLY A 178 0.74 11.62 5.08
N SER A 179 0.39 10.46 5.61
CA SER A 179 -0.99 10.04 5.82
C SER A 179 -1.44 10.44 7.21
N VAL A 180 -2.61 11.06 7.31
CA VAL A 180 -3.20 11.51 8.57
C VAL A 180 -4.23 10.49 9.03
N PHE A 181 -4.08 10.01 10.27
CA PHE A 181 -4.98 9.06 10.90
C PHE A 181 -5.48 9.61 12.23
N GLU A 182 -6.58 9.08 12.73
CA GLU A 182 -6.99 9.23 14.10
C GLU A 182 -5.98 8.55 15.04
N LEU A 183 -5.64 9.20 16.13
CA LEU A 183 -4.89 8.56 17.22
C LEU A 183 -5.81 7.60 17.96
N LEU A 184 -5.61 6.32 17.73
CA LEU A 184 -6.40 5.28 18.38
C LEU A 184 -5.86 5.03 19.79
N ASP A 185 -6.75 4.91 20.78
CA ASP A 185 -6.43 4.32 22.07
C ASP A 185 -6.34 2.79 21.91
N ALA A 186 -5.26 2.35 21.28
CA ALA A 186 -5.07 0.98 20.85
C ALA A 186 -3.63 0.52 21.16
N GLU A 187 -3.49 -0.76 21.47
CA GLU A 187 -2.17 -1.38 21.67
C GLU A 187 -1.94 -2.47 20.61
N SER A 188 -0.72 -2.54 20.06
CA SER A 188 -0.41 -3.61 19.11
C SER A 188 -0.32 -4.98 19.82
N TYR A 189 -0.65 -6.05 19.08
CA TYR A 189 -0.45 -7.42 19.59
C TYR A 189 0.99 -7.64 20.04
N HIS A 190 1.93 -7.07 19.31
CA HIS A 190 3.34 -7.10 19.66
C HIS A 190 3.61 -6.48 21.03
N HIS A 191 3.07 -5.28 21.31
CA HIS A 191 3.24 -4.60 22.59
C HIS A 191 2.59 -5.39 23.73
N LEU A 192 1.35 -5.86 23.52
CA LEU A 192 0.62 -6.67 24.51
C LEU A 192 1.37 -7.95 24.90
N LEU A 193 1.97 -8.63 23.93
CA LEU A 193 2.76 -9.83 24.17
C LEU A 193 4.07 -9.51 24.89
N LYS A 194 4.77 -8.49 24.43
CA LYS A 194 6.08 -8.08 25.01
C LYS A 194 5.97 -7.62 26.46
N GLU A 195 4.90 -6.89 26.79
CA GLU A 195 4.63 -6.43 28.15
C GLU A 195 3.94 -7.49 29.05
N GLY A 196 3.70 -8.69 28.52
CA GLY A 196 3.02 -9.76 29.26
C GLY A 196 1.55 -9.47 29.59
N LYS A 197 0.93 -8.49 28.92
CA LYS A 197 -0.49 -8.14 29.07
C LYS A 197 -1.41 -9.22 28.47
N LYS A 198 -0.91 -9.92 27.46
CA LYS A 198 -1.54 -11.11 26.85
C LYS A 198 -0.53 -12.22 26.66
N THR A 199 -1.02 -13.45 26.76
CA THR A 199 -0.24 -14.67 26.53
C THR A 199 -0.05 -14.95 25.04
N VAL A 200 0.92 -15.79 24.69
CA VAL A 200 1.11 -16.30 23.31
C VAL A 200 -0.18 -16.96 22.81
N ASP A 201 -0.86 -17.70 23.67
CA ASP A 201 -2.09 -18.41 23.33
C ASP A 201 -3.25 -17.47 22.98
N GLU A 202 -3.48 -16.42 23.79
CA GLU A 202 -4.50 -15.41 23.51
C GLU A 202 -4.22 -14.65 22.20
N ILE A 203 -2.96 -14.24 21.97
CA ILE A 203 -2.59 -13.56 20.73
C ILE A 203 -2.72 -14.48 19.52
N ALA A 204 -2.41 -15.77 19.67
CA ALA A 204 -2.59 -16.74 18.60
C ALA A 204 -4.05 -16.94 18.23
N GLN A 205 -4.94 -17.08 19.22
CA GLN A 205 -6.37 -17.21 19.00
C GLN A 205 -6.94 -15.97 18.28
N LEU A 206 -6.65 -14.78 18.82
CA LEU A 206 -7.10 -13.51 18.22
C LEU A 206 -6.59 -13.32 16.78
N SER A 207 -5.33 -13.71 16.52
CA SER A 207 -4.74 -13.65 15.17
C SER A 207 -5.45 -14.60 14.20
N ALA A 208 -5.74 -15.84 14.63
CA ALA A 208 -6.45 -16.81 13.79
C ALA A 208 -7.89 -16.38 13.50
N ASP A 209 -8.59 -15.82 14.49
CA ASP A 209 -9.96 -15.32 14.32
C ASP A 209 -10.01 -14.14 13.34
N LEU A 210 -9.06 -13.18 13.45
CA LEU A 210 -8.95 -12.07 12.52
C LEU A 210 -8.61 -12.55 11.10
N LEU A 211 -7.67 -13.50 10.95
CA LEU A 211 -7.34 -14.09 9.65
C LEU A 211 -8.56 -14.76 8.99
N LYS A 212 -9.38 -15.46 9.76
CA LYS A 212 -10.62 -16.07 9.23
C LYS A 212 -11.59 -15.02 8.71
N ILE A 213 -11.72 -13.87 9.39
CA ILE A 213 -12.56 -12.74 8.93
C ILE A 213 -12.01 -12.19 7.61
N VAL A 214 -10.70 -11.93 7.54
CA VAL A 214 -10.05 -11.40 6.33
C VAL A 214 -10.23 -12.37 5.16
N HIS A 215 -9.91 -13.64 5.36
CA HIS A 215 -9.96 -14.66 4.31
C HIS A 215 -11.39 -15.03 3.88
N ALA A 216 -12.39 -14.83 4.74
CA ALA A 216 -13.80 -15.00 4.37
C ALA A 216 -14.36 -13.82 3.55
N THR A 217 -13.60 -12.71 3.44
CA THR A 217 -14.02 -11.53 2.69
C THR A 217 -13.65 -11.69 1.22
N GLU A 218 -14.63 -11.57 0.33
CA GLU A 218 -14.46 -11.67 -1.12
C GLU A 218 -14.79 -10.34 -1.80
N PRO A 219 -13.79 -9.53 -2.16
CA PRO A 219 -13.99 -8.31 -2.95
C PRO A 219 -14.51 -8.62 -4.36
N LYS A 220 -15.13 -7.62 -4.99
CA LYS A 220 -15.48 -7.73 -6.40
C LYS A 220 -14.22 -7.98 -7.25
N PRO A 221 -14.31 -8.79 -8.32
CA PRO A 221 -13.19 -9.01 -9.23
C PRO A 221 -12.58 -7.68 -9.72
N GLY A 222 -11.27 -7.57 -9.61
CA GLY A 222 -10.52 -6.36 -10.01
C GLY A 222 -10.48 -5.22 -8.98
N ALA A 223 -11.17 -5.35 -7.83
CA ALA A 223 -11.12 -4.32 -6.77
C ALA A 223 -9.77 -4.29 -6.03
N LEU A 224 -9.08 -5.42 -5.96
CA LEU A 224 -7.77 -5.55 -5.32
C LEU A 224 -6.78 -6.26 -6.26
N PRO A 225 -5.46 -6.04 -6.07
CA PRO A 225 -4.42 -6.73 -6.84
C PRO A 225 -4.48 -8.26 -6.65
N SER A 226 -4.20 -9.03 -7.71
CA SER A 226 -4.09 -10.49 -7.62
C SER A 226 -2.73 -10.91 -7.06
N ARG A 227 -2.73 -11.69 -6.00
CA ARG A 227 -1.51 -12.28 -5.41
C ARG A 227 -0.86 -13.27 -6.37
N LYS A 228 -1.67 -14.00 -7.13
CA LYS A 228 -1.17 -14.91 -8.17
C LYS A 228 -0.35 -14.16 -9.22
N GLN A 229 -0.85 -13.03 -9.75
CA GLN A 229 -0.11 -12.23 -10.72
C GLN A 229 1.21 -11.71 -10.14
N ILE A 230 1.21 -11.22 -8.89
CA ILE A 230 2.41 -10.80 -8.18
C ILE A 230 3.39 -11.98 -8.05
N SER A 231 2.92 -13.17 -7.70
CA SER A 231 3.74 -14.37 -7.56
C SER A 231 4.36 -14.80 -8.89
N THR A 232 3.59 -14.78 -9.98
CA THR A 232 4.09 -15.08 -11.34
C THR A 232 5.22 -14.11 -11.74
N GLN A 233 5.07 -12.81 -11.48
CA GLN A 233 6.12 -11.83 -11.76
C GLN A 233 7.39 -12.10 -10.94
N ARG A 234 7.23 -12.50 -9.66
CA ARG A 234 8.37 -12.88 -8.80
C ARG A 234 9.10 -14.11 -9.32
N MET A 235 8.36 -15.12 -9.79
CA MET A 235 8.97 -16.32 -10.41
C MET A 235 9.80 -15.96 -11.66
N LEU A 236 9.31 -15.05 -12.51
CA LEU A 236 10.09 -14.55 -13.65
C LEU A 236 11.41 -13.91 -13.22
N LYS A 237 11.42 -13.12 -12.13
CA LYS A 237 12.65 -12.51 -11.60
C LYS A 237 13.63 -13.54 -11.05
N ILE A 238 13.15 -14.60 -10.41
CA ILE A 238 14.00 -15.73 -9.96
C ILE A 238 14.67 -16.40 -11.18
N LYS A 239 13.90 -16.65 -12.26
CA LYS A 239 14.42 -17.23 -13.50
C LYS A 239 15.47 -16.35 -14.16
N GLU A 240 15.19 -15.06 -14.31
CA GLU A 240 16.11 -14.07 -14.89
C GLU A 240 17.43 -14.00 -14.12
N ALA A 241 17.39 -14.15 -12.80
CA ALA A 241 18.57 -14.10 -11.94
C ALA A 241 19.44 -15.38 -12.00
N GLY A 242 18.92 -16.50 -12.51
CA GLY A 242 19.65 -17.76 -12.64
C GLY A 242 20.19 -18.35 -11.33
N ILE A 243 19.48 -18.12 -10.22
CA ILE A 243 19.94 -18.48 -8.87
C ILE A 243 19.60 -19.91 -8.44
N MET A 244 18.96 -20.68 -9.32
CA MET A 244 18.67 -22.10 -9.13
C MET A 244 18.73 -22.85 -10.47
N PRO A 245 18.98 -24.18 -10.49
CA PRO A 245 18.95 -24.99 -11.70
C PRO A 245 17.58 -24.94 -12.42
N ASP A 246 17.60 -25.03 -13.75
CA ASP A 246 16.39 -24.90 -14.58
C ASP A 246 15.35 -25.97 -14.26
N ASP A 247 15.76 -27.21 -14.01
CA ASP A 247 14.85 -28.32 -13.70
C ASP A 247 14.16 -28.14 -12.33
N GLU A 248 14.90 -27.65 -11.33
CA GLU A 248 14.33 -27.28 -10.02
C GLU A 248 13.34 -26.11 -10.18
N PHE A 249 13.73 -25.08 -10.95
CA PHE A 249 12.87 -23.93 -11.23
C PHE A 249 11.57 -24.35 -11.92
N GLU A 250 11.65 -25.11 -13.00
CA GLU A 250 10.46 -25.52 -13.77
C GLU A 250 9.52 -26.40 -12.93
N ARG A 251 10.04 -27.19 -12.00
CA ARG A 251 9.21 -27.95 -11.06
C ARG A 251 8.47 -27.04 -10.10
N LEU A 252 9.18 -26.12 -9.43
CA LEU A 252 8.58 -25.14 -8.52
C LEU A 252 7.58 -24.26 -9.25
N ASN A 253 7.95 -23.72 -10.42
CA ASN A 253 7.13 -22.81 -11.19
C ASN A 253 5.80 -23.45 -11.63
N ARG A 254 5.80 -24.71 -12.06
CA ARG A 254 4.56 -25.42 -12.41
C ARG A 254 3.62 -25.54 -11.22
N MET A 255 4.13 -25.79 -10.01
CA MET A 255 3.28 -25.90 -8.82
C MET A 255 2.76 -24.53 -8.37
N VAL A 256 3.55 -23.46 -8.49
CA VAL A 256 3.13 -22.09 -8.20
C VAL A 256 2.09 -21.61 -9.20
N ASP A 257 2.30 -21.90 -10.50
CA ASP A 257 1.38 -21.52 -11.56
C ASP A 257 0.03 -22.28 -11.49
N ALA A 258 0.04 -23.48 -10.93
CA ALA A 258 -1.16 -24.28 -10.71
C ALA A 258 -2.06 -23.77 -9.55
N ILE A 259 -1.55 -22.86 -8.68
CA ILE A 259 -2.39 -22.26 -7.64
C ILE A 259 -3.52 -21.47 -8.32
N PRO A 260 -4.80 -21.69 -7.96
CA PRO A 260 -5.91 -20.97 -8.57
C PRO A 260 -5.86 -19.46 -8.23
N ASP A 261 -6.41 -18.64 -9.15
CA ASP A 261 -6.59 -17.20 -8.93
C ASP A 261 -7.90 -16.99 -8.17
N GLU A 262 -7.82 -17.05 -6.84
CA GLU A 262 -8.95 -16.91 -5.94
C GLU A 262 -9.15 -15.48 -5.50
N THR A 263 -10.34 -15.18 -4.98
CA THR A 263 -10.78 -13.84 -4.60
C THR A 263 -10.82 -13.60 -3.10
N HIS A 264 -10.26 -14.52 -2.28
CA HIS A 264 -10.14 -14.31 -0.83
C HIS A 264 -9.23 -13.12 -0.54
N MET A 265 -9.67 -12.23 0.34
CA MET A 265 -8.84 -11.10 0.75
C MET A 265 -7.65 -11.60 1.56
N LEU A 266 -6.48 -11.03 1.29
CA LEU A 266 -5.23 -11.28 2.00
C LEU A 266 -4.64 -9.95 2.44
N HIS A 267 -4.17 -9.83 3.67
CA HIS A 267 -3.42 -8.67 4.12
C HIS A 267 -2.07 -8.56 3.39
N GLY A 268 -1.43 -9.70 3.13
CA GLY A 268 -0.17 -9.82 2.39
C GLY A 268 1.10 -9.61 3.24
N ASP A 269 0.96 -9.03 4.44
CA ASP A 269 2.02 -8.85 5.44
C ASP A 269 1.48 -8.97 6.87
N PHE A 270 0.68 -10.00 7.13
CA PHE A 270 0.05 -10.22 8.43
C PHE A 270 1.07 -10.64 9.49
N HIS A 271 1.26 -9.81 10.50
CA HIS A 271 2.05 -10.12 11.70
C HIS A 271 1.63 -9.26 12.89
N ILE A 272 2.03 -9.65 14.12
CA ILE A 272 1.61 -9.02 15.39
C ILE A 272 1.93 -7.53 15.51
N LYS A 273 2.82 -6.98 14.70
CA LYS A 273 3.08 -5.53 14.68
C LYS A 273 2.07 -4.77 13.83
N ASN A 274 1.39 -5.44 12.89
CA ASN A 274 0.38 -4.87 12.00
C ASN A 274 -1.06 -5.11 12.50
N VAL A 275 -1.22 -5.59 13.73
CA VAL A 275 -2.53 -5.77 14.37
C VAL A 275 -2.57 -5.00 15.69
N MET A 276 -3.64 -4.22 15.87
CA MET A 276 -3.93 -3.45 17.09
C MET A 276 -5.17 -4.01 17.77
N ILE A 277 -5.31 -3.73 19.08
CA ILE A 277 -6.58 -3.93 19.81
C ILE A 277 -7.06 -2.56 20.28
N GLN A 278 -8.30 -2.24 19.93
CA GLN A 278 -9.02 -1.07 20.40
C GLN A 278 -10.36 -1.52 20.99
N ASN A 279 -10.64 -1.18 22.25
CA ASN A 279 -11.89 -1.55 22.93
C ASN A 279 -12.24 -3.04 22.86
N GLY A 280 -11.23 -3.92 22.80
CA GLY A 280 -11.41 -5.36 22.70
C GLY A 280 -11.58 -5.90 21.28
N GLU A 281 -11.62 -5.04 20.27
CA GLU A 281 -11.71 -5.40 18.86
C GLU A 281 -10.34 -5.32 18.19
N SER A 282 -10.03 -6.33 17.38
CA SER A 282 -8.78 -6.37 16.60
C SER A 282 -8.94 -5.59 15.32
N LEU A 283 -7.96 -4.75 14.98
CA LEU A 283 -7.94 -4.00 13.73
C LEU A 283 -6.56 -4.10 13.05
N LEU A 284 -6.58 -4.10 11.73
CA LEU A 284 -5.38 -4.14 10.89
C LEU A 284 -4.86 -2.73 10.61
N ILE A 285 -3.54 -2.62 10.51
CA ILE A 285 -2.83 -1.43 10.03
C ILE A 285 -1.86 -1.83 8.92
N ASP A 286 -1.35 -0.85 8.17
CA ASP A 286 -0.36 -1.05 7.10
C ASP A 286 -0.88 -1.90 5.94
N MET A 287 -1.89 -1.38 5.25
CA MET A 287 -2.66 -2.07 4.21
C MET A 287 -2.03 -2.01 2.81
N ASP A 288 -0.77 -1.59 2.67
CA ASP A 288 -0.08 -1.38 1.39
C ASP A 288 0.09 -2.66 0.56
N THR A 289 0.07 -3.83 1.22
CA THR A 289 0.20 -5.16 0.60
C THR A 289 -1.12 -5.90 0.39
N LEU A 290 -2.26 -5.25 0.71
CA LEU A 290 -3.59 -5.85 0.58
C LEU A 290 -3.83 -6.35 -0.86
N CYS A 291 -4.29 -7.60 -0.98
CA CYS A 291 -4.51 -8.24 -2.27
C CYS A 291 -5.58 -9.33 -2.15
N VAL A 292 -5.88 -10.02 -3.26
CA VAL A 292 -6.70 -11.23 -3.27
C VAL A 292 -5.91 -12.43 -3.75
N GLY A 293 -6.28 -13.63 -3.29
CA GLY A 293 -5.66 -14.87 -3.75
C GLY A 293 -5.94 -16.05 -2.83
N ASN A 294 -5.32 -17.17 -3.12
CA ASN A 294 -5.37 -18.35 -2.26
C ASN A 294 -4.69 -18.06 -0.90
N THR A 295 -5.32 -18.50 0.17
CA THR A 295 -4.90 -18.21 1.56
C THR A 295 -3.50 -18.72 1.90
N VAL A 296 -2.98 -19.69 1.16
CA VAL A 296 -1.61 -20.18 1.33
C VAL A 296 -0.56 -19.07 1.22
N TYR A 297 -0.81 -18.04 0.43
CA TYR A 297 0.12 -16.92 0.29
C TYR A 297 0.24 -16.08 1.57
N GLU A 298 -0.87 -15.92 2.33
CA GLU A 298 -0.83 -15.26 3.63
C GLU A 298 -0.04 -16.08 4.63
N LEU A 299 -0.36 -17.38 4.73
CA LEU A 299 0.33 -18.29 5.65
C LEU A 299 1.83 -18.39 5.36
N ALA A 300 2.23 -18.35 4.08
CA ALA A 300 3.62 -18.26 3.66
C ALA A 300 4.26 -16.91 4.01
N GLY A 301 3.50 -15.80 3.90
CA GLY A 301 3.94 -14.48 4.32
C GLY A 301 4.27 -14.44 5.80
N MET A 302 3.39 -15.00 6.62
CA MET A 302 3.56 -15.12 8.08
C MET A 302 4.76 -15.98 8.48
N TYR A 303 5.00 -17.10 7.78
CA TYR A 303 6.14 -17.98 8.09
C TYR A 303 7.48 -17.23 8.09
N LEU A 304 7.66 -16.26 7.22
CA LEU A 304 8.93 -15.53 7.06
C LEU A 304 9.38 -14.83 8.35
N PRO A 305 8.62 -13.86 8.91
CA PRO A 305 9.05 -13.14 10.09
C PRO A 305 9.03 -13.99 11.36
N TYR A 306 8.11 -14.96 11.47
CA TYR A 306 7.98 -15.76 12.68
C TYR A 306 9.02 -16.88 12.79
N ILE A 307 9.41 -17.48 11.66
CA ILE A 307 10.30 -18.66 11.64
C ILE A 307 11.45 -18.48 10.65
N GLY A 308 11.15 -18.02 9.42
CA GLY A 308 12.08 -17.98 8.31
C GLY A 308 13.34 -17.17 8.60
N PHE A 309 13.19 -15.99 9.21
CA PHE A 309 14.32 -15.14 9.59
C PHE A 309 15.25 -15.84 10.57
N ALA A 310 14.71 -16.48 11.60
CA ALA A 310 15.52 -17.19 12.60
C ALA A 310 16.25 -18.41 12.05
N LYS A 311 15.78 -19.01 10.94
CA LYS A 311 16.50 -20.11 10.26
C LYS A 311 17.75 -19.62 9.53
N ILE A 312 17.82 -18.34 9.20
CA ILE A 312 18.97 -17.70 8.57
C ILE A 312 19.89 -17.13 9.64
N ASP A 313 19.37 -16.24 10.48
CA ASP A 313 20.03 -15.64 11.63
C ASP A 313 19.00 -15.40 12.74
N PRO A 314 19.14 -16.06 13.92
CA PRO A 314 18.24 -15.83 15.06
C PRO A 314 18.10 -14.35 15.46
N GLU A 315 19.19 -13.56 15.28
CA GLU A 315 19.21 -12.14 15.57
C GLU A 315 18.23 -11.33 14.69
N ASP A 316 17.92 -11.78 13.49
CA ASP A 316 17.01 -11.06 12.60
C ASP A 316 15.56 -11.10 13.14
N THR A 317 15.14 -12.22 13.71
CA THR A 317 13.83 -12.32 14.41
C THR A 317 13.82 -11.44 15.66
N ILE A 318 14.90 -11.45 16.45
CA ILE A 318 15.02 -10.60 17.65
C ILE A 318 15.00 -9.13 17.27
N LYS A 319 15.72 -8.70 16.24
CA LYS A 319 15.70 -7.32 15.74
C LYS A 319 14.30 -6.93 15.24
N PHE A 320 13.63 -7.84 14.54
CA PHE A 320 12.32 -7.54 13.98
C PHE A 320 11.22 -7.49 15.05
N PHE A 321 11.11 -8.48 15.92
CA PHE A 321 10.04 -8.55 16.92
C PHE A 321 10.47 -8.14 18.34
N GLY A 322 11.76 -8.12 18.67
CA GLY A 322 12.22 -8.01 20.05
C GLY A 322 11.83 -9.22 20.90
N LEU A 323 11.54 -10.36 20.28
CA LEU A 323 11.13 -11.62 20.89
C LEU A 323 12.12 -12.72 20.50
N GLN A 324 12.26 -13.75 21.36
CA GLN A 324 13.09 -14.90 21.07
C GLN A 324 12.47 -15.79 19.97
N PRO A 325 13.28 -16.47 19.16
CA PRO A 325 12.80 -17.32 18.07
C PRO A 325 11.85 -18.44 18.48
N ASP A 326 12.04 -19.03 19.66
CA ASP A 326 11.15 -20.05 20.20
C ASP A 326 9.75 -19.52 20.52
N VAL A 327 9.65 -18.26 20.99
CA VAL A 327 8.38 -17.58 21.24
C VAL A 327 7.64 -17.31 19.94
N THR A 328 8.34 -16.83 18.91
CA THR A 328 7.72 -16.55 17.61
C THR A 328 7.31 -17.83 16.87
N GLU A 329 8.10 -18.88 16.97
CA GLU A 329 7.77 -20.20 16.41
C GLU A 329 6.55 -20.81 17.11
N ASP A 330 6.46 -20.77 18.47
CA ASP A 330 5.29 -21.22 19.23
C ASP A 330 4.05 -20.41 18.83
N LEU A 331 4.18 -19.10 18.72
CA LEU A 331 3.08 -18.22 18.27
C LEU A 331 2.55 -18.62 16.89
N TYR A 332 3.44 -18.76 15.89
CA TYR A 332 3.06 -19.19 14.55
C TYR A 332 2.35 -20.54 14.56
N ASN A 333 2.90 -21.52 15.28
CA ASN A 333 2.33 -22.86 15.35
C ASN A 333 0.93 -22.85 15.98
N ARG A 334 0.70 -22.05 17.02
CA ARG A 334 -0.63 -21.89 17.64
C ARG A 334 -1.59 -21.15 16.72
N ILE A 335 -1.18 -20.09 16.04
CA ILE A 335 -2.01 -19.40 15.04
C ILE A 335 -2.48 -20.41 13.99
N MET A 336 -1.58 -21.21 13.43
CA MET A 336 -1.90 -22.24 12.45
C MET A 336 -2.86 -23.29 13.02
N ALA A 337 -2.65 -23.74 14.25
CA ALA A 337 -3.54 -24.71 14.90
C ALA A 337 -4.95 -24.17 15.11
N TYR A 338 -5.09 -22.91 15.55
CA TYR A 338 -6.39 -22.25 15.70
C TYR A 338 -7.06 -21.93 14.37
N TYR A 339 -6.27 -21.56 13.35
CA TYR A 339 -6.80 -21.31 12.01
C TYR A 339 -7.39 -22.58 11.37
N PHE A 340 -6.74 -23.73 11.56
CA PHE A 340 -7.18 -25.03 11.07
C PHE A 340 -7.96 -25.87 12.09
N ALA A 341 -8.51 -25.27 13.15
CA ALA A 341 -9.19 -26.02 14.21
C ALA A 341 -10.40 -26.82 13.73
N ASP A 342 -11.06 -26.39 12.67
CA ASP A 342 -12.20 -27.04 12.00
C ASP A 342 -11.80 -28.09 10.96
N ARG A 343 -10.52 -28.13 10.54
CA ARG A 343 -9.93 -29.05 9.56
C ARG A 343 -8.50 -29.43 9.94
N PRO A 344 -8.28 -30.04 11.11
CA PRO A 344 -6.96 -30.29 11.67
C PRO A 344 -6.09 -31.24 10.82
N GLU A 345 -6.70 -32.07 9.99
CA GLU A 345 -6.02 -32.97 9.06
C GLU A 345 -5.26 -32.23 7.95
N GLU A 346 -5.64 -31.01 7.63
CA GLU A 346 -4.97 -30.18 6.61
C GLU A 346 -3.74 -29.45 7.16
N LEU A 347 -3.64 -29.25 8.49
CA LEU A 347 -2.66 -28.39 9.14
C LEU A 347 -1.21 -28.67 8.71
N GLU A 348 -0.78 -29.93 8.79
CA GLU A 348 0.61 -30.27 8.49
C GLU A 348 0.93 -30.11 6.99
N ASN A 349 -0.04 -30.39 6.13
CA ASN A 349 0.11 -30.17 4.70
C ASN A 349 0.15 -28.66 4.36
N ALA A 350 -0.69 -27.86 5.00
CA ALA A 350 -0.69 -26.40 4.86
C ALA A 350 0.62 -25.75 5.31
N LYS A 351 1.22 -26.21 6.41
CA LYS A 351 2.56 -25.78 6.85
C LYS A 351 3.63 -26.06 5.80
N LYS A 352 3.65 -27.27 5.21
CA LYS A 352 4.60 -27.62 4.14
C LYS A 352 4.44 -26.72 2.92
N LYS A 353 3.21 -26.47 2.47
CA LYS A 353 2.88 -25.58 1.36
C LYS A 353 3.33 -24.13 1.65
N ALA A 354 3.07 -23.65 2.87
CA ALA A 354 3.49 -22.32 3.31
C ALA A 354 5.04 -22.17 3.29
N ILE A 355 5.77 -23.17 3.76
CA ILE A 355 7.25 -23.18 3.72
C ILE A 355 7.77 -23.08 2.27
N VAL A 356 7.19 -23.84 1.34
CA VAL A 356 7.60 -23.81 -0.08
C VAL A 356 7.42 -22.40 -0.66
N LEU A 357 6.25 -21.78 -0.46
CA LEU A 357 5.98 -20.44 -0.97
C LEU A 357 6.77 -19.35 -0.25
N ALA A 358 7.05 -19.51 1.05
CA ALA A 358 7.95 -18.64 1.78
C ALA A 358 9.38 -18.71 1.22
N CYS A 359 9.89 -19.90 0.95
CA CYS A 359 11.17 -20.10 0.29
C CYS A 359 11.21 -19.45 -1.12
N ALA A 360 10.13 -19.58 -1.91
CA ALA A 360 10.01 -18.90 -3.20
C ALA A 360 10.06 -17.36 -3.05
N ARG A 361 9.39 -16.80 -2.02
CA ARG A 361 9.49 -15.36 -1.71
C ARG A 361 10.90 -14.94 -1.29
N MET A 362 11.61 -15.75 -0.48
CA MET A 362 13.01 -15.48 -0.12
C MET A 362 13.93 -15.54 -1.34
N MET A 363 13.76 -16.52 -2.23
CA MET A 363 14.50 -16.59 -3.50
C MET A 363 14.29 -15.33 -4.35
N TYR A 364 13.07 -14.82 -4.43
CA TYR A 364 12.79 -13.54 -5.09
C TYR A 364 13.58 -12.38 -4.48
N TYR A 365 13.64 -12.26 -3.16
CA TYR A 365 14.43 -11.21 -2.52
C TYR A 365 15.94 -11.38 -2.83
N CYS A 366 16.46 -12.60 -2.84
CA CYS A 366 17.83 -12.86 -3.28
C CYS A 366 18.08 -12.49 -4.75
N ALA A 367 17.03 -12.54 -5.60
CA ALA A 367 17.14 -12.18 -7.01
C ALA A 367 17.20 -10.67 -7.24
N VAL A 368 16.45 -9.87 -6.45
CA VAL A 368 16.22 -8.45 -6.74
C VAL A 368 16.91 -7.48 -5.78
N MET A 369 17.15 -7.88 -4.53
CA MET A 369 17.76 -7.00 -3.52
C MET A 369 19.28 -7.10 -3.53
N LYS A 370 19.95 -6.05 -3.99
CA LYS A 370 21.43 -5.91 -3.96
C LYS A 370 22.01 -5.85 -2.54
N HIS A 371 21.17 -5.65 -1.51
CA HIS A 371 21.59 -5.45 -0.11
C HIS A 371 21.33 -6.66 0.80
N VAL A 372 20.80 -7.75 0.28
CA VAL A 372 20.85 -9.03 1.00
C VAL A 372 22.33 -9.36 1.10
N ASN A 373 22.86 -9.26 2.34
CA ASN A 373 24.27 -9.41 2.66
C ASN A 373 24.83 -10.60 1.86
N GLU A 374 25.87 -10.40 1.05
CA GLU A 374 26.41 -11.45 0.15
C GLU A 374 26.68 -12.75 0.91
N ASN A 375 27.08 -12.65 2.19
CA ASN A 375 27.31 -13.80 3.06
C ASN A 375 26.02 -14.58 3.42
N ASN A 376 24.87 -13.94 3.50
CA ASN A 376 23.60 -14.59 3.83
C ASN A 376 22.86 -15.07 2.58
N ARG A 377 23.09 -14.44 1.43
CA ARG A 377 22.39 -14.75 0.19
C ARG A 377 22.55 -16.22 -0.24
N ASP A 378 23.78 -16.72 -0.26
CA ASP A 378 24.06 -18.11 -0.66
C ASP A 378 23.50 -19.11 0.36
N ALA A 379 23.54 -18.78 1.65
CA ALA A 379 22.92 -19.57 2.70
C ALA A 379 21.39 -19.63 2.57
N ILE A 380 20.75 -18.51 2.26
CA ILE A 380 19.29 -18.43 1.99
C ILE A 380 18.94 -19.31 0.78
N ILE A 381 19.66 -19.18 -0.32
CA ILE A 381 19.43 -19.96 -1.54
C ILE A 381 19.59 -21.45 -1.24
N ALA A 382 20.66 -21.85 -0.55
CA ALA A 382 20.91 -23.25 -0.18
C ALA A 382 19.78 -23.81 0.69
N MET A 383 19.34 -23.08 1.73
CA MET A 383 18.24 -23.46 2.61
C MET A 383 16.93 -23.61 1.82
N CYS A 384 16.61 -22.67 0.94
CA CYS A 384 15.40 -22.73 0.12
C CYS A 384 15.41 -23.95 -0.79
N ARG A 385 16.53 -24.24 -1.48
CA ARG A 385 16.67 -25.40 -2.34
C ARG A 385 16.57 -26.73 -1.57
N GLU A 386 17.14 -26.79 -0.36
CA GLU A 386 16.98 -27.94 0.53
C GLU A 386 15.50 -28.19 0.86
N ASN A 387 14.74 -27.13 1.22
CA ASN A 387 13.30 -27.24 1.47
C ASN A 387 12.54 -27.67 0.21
N PHE A 388 12.84 -27.12 -0.97
CA PHE A 388 12.21 -27.57 -2.23
C PHE A 388 12.48 -29.05 -2.51
N SER A 389 13.72 -29.50 -2.33
CA SER A 389 14.11 -30.90 -2.54
C SER A 389 13.34 -31.85 -1.61
N LYS A 390 13.11 -31.45 -0.36
CA LYS A 390 12.40 -32.26 0.64
C LYS A 390 10.89 -32.23 0.46
N LEU A 391 10.31 -31.03 0.28
CA LEU A 391 8.87 -30.84 0.40
C LEU A 391 8.10 -30.98 -0.91
N LEU A 392 8.65 -30.54 -2.06
CA LEU A 392 7.94 -30.65 -3.33
C LEU A 392 7.57 -32.09 -3.72
N PRO A 393 8.39 -33.15 -3.41
CA PRO A 393 7.99 -34.52 -3.68
C PRO A 393 6.79 -35.00 -2.86
N GLU A 394 6.55 -34.42 -1.68
CA GLU A 394 5.48 -34.80 -0.76
C GLU A 394 4.16 -34.08 -1.07
N LEU A 395 4.18 -33.07 -1.93
CA LEU A 395 3.03 -32.21 -2.24
C LEU A 395 2.51 -32.49 -3.65
N SER A 396 1.20 -32.68 -3.78
CA SER A 396 0.51 -32.77 -5.07
C SER A 396 0.18 -31.39 -5.65
N GLU A 397 -0.06 -30.41 -4.77
CA GLU A 397 -0.43 -29.02 -5.10
C GLU A 397 0.01 -28.07 -3.99
N LEU A 398 0.05 -26.74 -4.27
CA LEU A 398 0.34 -25.72 -3.27
C LEU A 398 -0.88 -24.93 -2.78
N ALA A 399 -2.05 -25.05 -3.40
CA ALA A 399 -3.28 -24.40 -2.95
C ALA A 399 -3.82 -25.02 -1.65
N ILE A 400 -4.51 -24.20 -0.83
CA ILE A 400 -5.20 -24.62 0.41
C ILE A 400 -6.69 -24.38 0.27
#